data_879a6c60c5f2438da5e96014c33278a2
#
_entry.id   879a6c60c5f2438da5e96014c33278a2
#
_cell.length_a   1.000
_cell.length_b   1.000
_cell.length_c   1.000
_cell.angle_alpha   90.00
_cell.angle_beta   90.00
_cell.angle_gamma   90.00
#
_symmetry.space_group_name_H-M   'P 1'
#
loop_
_entity.id
_entity.type
_entity.pdbx_description
1 polymer ?
#
loop_
_entity_poly.entity_id
_entity_poly.type
_entity_poly.pdbx_seq_one_letter_code
_entity_poly.pdbx_strand_id
1 'polypeptide(L)'
;MAKKVRIGDKLVEKGYITEEQLKWALSEQKNSGKRLGEFLVQEGLIDSNLLISVLKELLDIESIFLEGTEIDTLATKMVPENICKRYTVFPFKIDGNKICLAMSDPQDREAVQDVRRMSGKDVEIFISSTEDINKAIGHAYAHSEINKAMTEYNKNRTGGVRETVILEEDVNAAPIVRLVNNILENAVRMEASDIHIEQSENYMRVRFRIDGMLREYMRMNSAPYKAVISRIKIMSDINISEKRIPQDGRIYLKVDNNP
;
A
#
# COMPACT_ATOMS: atom_id res chain seq x y z
N MET A 1 18.92 -3.84 39.04
CA MET A 1 18.70 -4.08 37.58
C MET A 1 17.24 -4.43 37.40
N ALA A 2 16.43 -3.56 36.81
CA ALA A 2 15.03 -3.83 36.54
C ALA A 2 14.95 -5.00 35.54
N LYS A 3 14.18 -6.04 35.89
CA LYS A 3 13.95 -7.22 35.05
C LYS A 3 13.20 -6.73 33.79
N LYS A 4 13.82 -6.81 32.62
CA LYS A 4 13.19 -6.41 31.36
C LYS A 4 11.95 -7.28 31.17
N VAL A 5 10.76 -6.71 31.44
CA VAL A 5 9.49 -7.41 31.33
C VAL A 5 9.31 -7.81 29.86
N ARG A 6 9.07 -9.08 29.60
CA ARG A 6 8.83 -9.60 28.25
C ARG A 6 7.35 -9.50 27.92
N ILE A 7 7.03 -9.33 26.66
CA ILE A 7 5.63 -9.22 26.19
C ILE A 7 4.77 -10.41 26.63
N GLY A 8 5.32 -11.63 26.57
CA GLY A 8 4.62 -12.84 27.01
C GLY A 8 4.26 -12.80 28.50
N ASP A 9 5.20 -12.38 29.36
CA ASP A 9 4.97 -12.28 30.80
C ASP A 9 3.87 -11.22 31.08
N LYS A 10 3.86 -10.11 30.33
CA LYS A 10 2.86 -9.05 30.47
C LYS A 10 1.46 -9.49 30.03
N LEU A 11 1.37 -10.27 28.96
CA LEU A 11 0.09 -10.84 28.50
C LEU A 11 -0.51 -11.82 29.51
N VAL A 12 0.33 -12.64 30.17
CA VAL A 12 -0.11 -13.55 31.24
C VAL A 12 -0.48 -12.76 32.50
N GLU A 13 0.32 -11.78 32.91
CA GLU A 13 0.03 -10.91 34.07
C GLU A 13 -1.34 -10.24 33.94
N LYS A 14 -1.70 -9.80 32.74
CA LYS A 14 -2.99 -9.17 32.45
C LYS A 14 -4.14 -10.17 32.19
N GLY A 15 -3.86 -11.46 32.18
CA GLY A 15 -4.86 -12.51 31.97
C GLY A 15 -5.35 -12.62 30.52
N TYR A 16 -4.65 -12.07 29.55
CA TYR A 16 -5.00 -12.16 28.14
C TYR A 16 -4.69 -13.54 27.55
N ILE A 17 -3.66 -14.21 28.06
CA ILE A 17 -3.31 -15.59 27.73
C ILE A 17 -2.94 -16.35 29.02
N THR A 18 -3.06 -17.67 29.00
CA THR A 18 -2.62 -18.52 30.10
C THR A 18 -1.10 -18.83 30.01
N GLU A 19 -0.49 -19.26 31.13
CA GLU A 19 0.91 -19.74 31.09
C GLU A 19 1.09 -20.93 30.14
N GLU A 20 0.09 -21.80 30.02
CA GLU A 20 0.13 -22.95 29.11
C GLU A 20 0.12 -22.50 27.66
N GLN A 21 -0.74 -21.53 27.31
CA GLN A 21 -0.78 -20.90 25.97
C GLN A 21 0.54 -20.21 25.64
N LEU A 22 1.15 -19.51 26.62
CA LEU A 22 2.46 -18.89 26.42
C LEU A 22 3.56 -19.93 26.17
N LYS A 23 3.60 -21.03 26.94
CA LYS A 23 4.57 -22.11 26.75
C LYS A 23 4.40 -22.77 25.38
N TRP A 24 3.16 -23.05 24.99
CA TRP A 24 2.85 -23.61 23.68
C TRP A 24 3.30 -22.66 22.57
N ALA A 25 2.92 -21.37 22.63
CA ALA A 25 3.28 -20.39 21.63
C ALA A 25 4.80 -20.22 21.50
N LEU A 26 5.55 -20.23 22.59
CA LEU A 26 7.03 -20.18 22.59
C LEU A 26 7.67 -21.41 21.96
N SER A 27 7.05 -22.60 22.06
CA SER A 27 7.54 -23.81 21.39
C SER A 27 7.30 -23.77 19.89
N GLU A 28 6.12 -23.40 19.45
CA GLU A 28 5.73 -23.36 18.04
C GLU A 28 6.38 -22.19 17.29
N GLN A 29 6.55 -21.04 17.96
CA GLN A 29 7.22 -19.87 17.40
C GLN A 29 8.62 -20.19 16.84
N LYS A 30 9.38 -21.10 17.47
CA LYS A 30 10.72 -21.49 17.02
C LYS A 30 10.72 -22.04 15.60
N ASN A 31 9.63 -22.67 15.19
CA ASN A 31 9.48 -23.27 13.86
C ASN A 31 8.95 -22.28 12.83
N SER A 32 8.24 -21.23 13.26
CA SER A 32 7.59 -20.26 12.38
C SER A 32 8.48 -19.11 11.91
N GLY A 33 9.59 -18.83 12.63
CA GLY A 33 10.45 -17.67 12.39
C GLY A 33 9.81 -16.32 12.69
N LYS A 34 8.53 -16.30 13.16
CA LYS A 34 7.78 -15.09 13.51
C LYS A 34 8.05 -14.66 14.94
N ARG A 35 7.76 -13.40 15.26
CA ARG A 35 7.81 -12.92 16.66
C ARG A 35 6.61 -13.43 17.46
N LEU A 36 6.76 -13.53 18.78
CA LEU A 36 5.72 -14.07 19.66
C LEU A 36 4.38 -13.33 19.52
N GLY A 37 4.40 -11.99 19.47
CA GLY A 37 3.18 -11.21 19.32
C GLY A 37 2.45 -11.49 18.01
N GLU A 38 3.17 -11.51 16.89
CA GLU A 38 2.61 -11.84 15.57
C GLU A 38 2.07 -13.27 15.51
N PHE A 39 2.79 -14.22 16.12
CA PHE A 39 2.36 -15.60 16.20
C PHE A 39 1.05 -15.73 16.99
N LEU A 40 0.95 -15.07 18.15
CA LEU A 40 -0.26 -15.09 18.98
C LEU A 40 -1.47 -14.48 18.26
N VAL A 41 -1.28 -13.43 17.46
CA VAL A 41 -2.34 -12.83 16.63
C VAL A 41 -2.76 -13.79 15.52
N GLN A 42 -1.80 -14.42 14.84
CA GLN A 42 -2.10 -15.36 13.76
C GLN A 42 -2.89 -16.58 14.25
N GLU A 43 -2.57 -17.11 15.45
CA GLU A 43 -3.27 -18.22 16.07
C GLU A 43 -4.61 -17.80 16.74
N GLY A 44 -4.98 -16.51 16.63
CA GLY A 44 -6.24 -15.98 17.18
C GLY A 44 -6.31 -15.97 18.71
N LEU A 45 -5.18 -16.09 19.40
CA LEU A 45 -5.12 -16.03 20.87
C LEU A 45 -5.28 -14.61 21.40
N ILE A 46 -4.85 -13.61 20.61
CA ILE A 46 -5.03 -12.19 20.88
C ILE A 46 -5.35 -11.47 19.57
N ASP A 47 -6.01 -10.32 19.63
CA ASP A 47 -6.18 -9.47 18.47
C ASP A 47 -5.03 -8.46 18.31
N SER A 48 -4.92 -7.85 17.11
CA SER A 48 -3.87 -6.89 16.79
C SER A 48 -3.94 -5.63 17.66
N ASN A 49 -5.13 -5.17 18.03
CA ASN A 49 -5.31 -3.97 18.84
C ASN A 49 -4.83 -4.19 20.27
N LEU A 50 -5.11 -5.39 20.81
CA LEU A 50 -4.60 -5.80 22.11
C LEU A 50 -3.07 -5.86 22.12
N LEU A 51 -2.46 -6.46 21.07
CA LEU A 51 -1.00 -6.50 20.94
C LEU A 51 -0.40 -5.09 20.96
N ILE A 52 -0.97 -4.17 20.16
CA ILE A 52 -0.54 -2.76 20.10
C ILE A 52 -0.66 -2.10 21.47
N SER A 53 -1.76 -2.29 22.18
CA SER A 53 -1.99 -1.69 23.50
C SER A 53 -0.96 -2.15 24.55
N VAL A 54 -0.62 -3.45 24.52
CA VAL A 54 0.40 -4.02 25.42
C VAL A 54 1.81 -3.54 25.05
N LEU A 55 2.13 -3.45 23.76
CA LEU A 55 3.43 -2.90 23.30
C LEU A 55 3.57 -1.42 23.63
N LYS A 56 2.53 -0.61 23.46
CA LYS A 56 2.50 0.81 23.84
C LYS A 56 2.86 0.98 25.31
N GLU A 57 2.19 0.23 26.19
CA GLU A 57 2.45 0.29 27.64
C GLU A 57 3.86 -0.22 28.03
N LEU A 58 4.32 -1.29 27.36
CA LEU A 58 5.60 -1.92 27.69
C LEU A 58 6.80 -1.08 27.26
N LEU A 59 6.68 -0.39 26.12
CA LEU A 59 7.79 0.32 25.46
C LEU A 59 7.70 1.84 25.61
N ASP A 60 6.59 2.36 26.15
CA ASP A 60 6.30 3.80 26.22
C ASP A 60 6.39 4.49 24.86
N ILE A 61 5.83 3.82 23.82
CA ILE A 61 5.81 4.29 22.44
C ILE A 61 4.35 4.53 22.02
N GLU A 62 4.09 5.66 21.36
CA GLU A 62 2.75 5.97 20.84
C GLU A 62 2.34 5.03 19.71
N SER A 63 1.05 4.79 19.61
CA SER A 63 0.46 4.03 18.50
C SER A 63 -0.25 4.94 17.52
N ILE A 64 -0.30 4.54 16.23
CA ILE A 64 -0.99 5.27 15.18
C ILE A 64 -1.83 4.33 14.33
N PHE A 65 -2.99 4.83 13.89
CA PHE A 65 -3.80 4.25 12.84
C PHE A 65 -3.55 5.06 11.57
N LEU A 66 -3.04 4.41 10.53
CA LEU A 66 -2.70 5.06 9.27
C LEU A 66 -3.94 5.33 8.42
N GLU A 67 -5.00 4.54 8.60
CA GLU A 67 -6.28 4.77 7.95
C GLU A 67 -6.89 6.09 8.44
N GLY A 68 -7.10 7.04 7.50
CA GLY A 68 -7.59 8.39 7.81
C GLY A 68 -6.52 9.39 8.29
N THR A 69 -5.28 8.96 8.48
CA THR A 69 -4.16 9.86 8.78
C THR A 69 -3.67 10.54 7.50
N GLU A 70 -3.43 11.86 7.56
CA GLU A 70 -2.82 12.59 6.45
C GLU A 70 -1.37 12.16 6.27
N ILE A 71 -1.07 11.60 5.08
CA ILE A 71 0.25 11.09 4.75
C ILE A 71 1.07 12.15 4.01
N ASP A 72 2.23 12.48 4.57
CA ASP A 72 3.19 13.37 3.91
C ASP A 72 3.90 12.63 2.76
N THR A 73 3.63 13.09 1.54
CA THR A 73 4.23 12.52 0.33
C THR A 73 5.76 12.70 0.26
N LEU A 74 6.34 13.63 1.02
CA LEU A 74 7.80 13.78 1.11
C LEU A 74 8.38 12.66 1.98
N ALA A 75 7.70 12.28 3.06
CA ALA A 75 8.13 11.17 3.91
C ALA A 75 8.19 9.85 3.10
N THR A 76 7.15 9.56 2.34
CA THR A 76 7.09 8.33 1.51
C THR A 76 8.13 8.32 0.38
N LYS A 77 8.53 9.48 -0.14
CA LYS A 77 9.60 9.57 -1.14
C LYS A 77 11.01 9.32 -0.58
N MET A 78 11.22 9.56 0.72
CA MET A 78 12.52 9.37 1.37
C MET A 78 12.84 7.91 1.68
N VAL A 79 11.83 7.06 1.83
CA VAL A 79 12.00 5.64 2.15
C VAL A 79 11.43 4.80 1.02
N PRO A 80 12.24 4.00 0.29
CA PRO A 80 11.76 3.17 -0.82
C PRO A 80 10.79 2.07 -0.38
N GLU A 81 9.84 1.70 -1.25
CA GLU A 81 8.83 0.69 -1.01
C GLU A 81 9.40 -0.67 -0.57
N ASN A 82 10.50 -1.11 -1.19
CA ASN A 82 11.14 -2.37 -0.85
C ASN A 82 11.63 -2.42 0.60
N ILE A 83 12.03 -1.30 1.17
CA ILE A 83 12.41 -1.16 2.59
C ILE A 83 11.16 -1.23 3.46
N CYS A 84 10.11 -0.50 3.08
CA CYS A 84 8.84 -0.52 3.81
C CYS A 84 8.26 -1.94 3.88
N LYS A 85 8.27 -2.68 2.76
CA LYS A 85 7.82 -4.08 2.71
C LYS A 85 8.73 -5.03 3.49
N ARG A 86 10.05 -4.87 3.38
CA ARG A 86 11.02 -5.75 4.04
C ARG A 86 10.89 -5.74 5.55
N TYR A 87 10.71 -4.55 6.13
CA TYR A 87 10.68 -4.36 7.58
C TYR A 87 9.26 -4.15 8.14
N THR A 88 8.24 -4.14 7.30
CA THR A 88 6.86 -3.80 7.68
C THR A 88 6.81 -2.47 8.44
N VAL A 89 7.28 -1.42 7.77
CA VAL A 89 7.33 -0.06 8.29
C VAL A 89 6.74 0.93 7.27
N PHE A 90 6.24 2.07 7.76
CA PHE A 90 5.66 3.08 6.88
C PHE A 90 5.98 4.50 7.37
N PRO A 91 6.70 5.32 6.58
CA PRO A 91 6.95 6.71 6.90
C PRO A 91 5.72 7.55 6.55
N PHE A 92 5.10 8.17 7.55
CA PHE A 92 3.82 8.87 7.34
C PHE A 92 3.92 10.39 7.48
N LYS A 93 4.94 10.92 8.18
CA LYS A 93 5.07 12.37 8.42
C LYS A 93 6.52 12.78 8.59
N ILE A 94 6.83 14.03 8.22
CA ILE A 94 8.08 14.70 8.58
C ILE A 94 7.77 15.79 9.61
N ASP A 95 8.48 15.77 10.73
CA ASP A 95 8.41 16.78 11.77
C ASP A 95 9.81 17.35 12.02
N GLY A 96 10.08 18.51 11.42
CA GLY A 96 11.40 19.15 11.45
C GLY A 96 12.51 18.23 10.92
N ASN A 97 13.42 17.83 11.83
CA ASN A 97 14.52 16.91 11.49
C ASN A 97 14.19 15.44 11.74
N LYS A 98 12.96 15.13 12.11
CA LYS A 98 12.51 13.76 12.38
C LYS A 98 11.61 13.23 11.25
N ILE A 99 11.69 11.94 10.99
CA ILE A 99 10.73 11.19 10.20
C ILE A 99 9.90 10.29 11.13
N CYS A 100 8.59 10.47 11.13
CA CYS A 100 7.66 9.65 11.89
C CYS A 100 7.44 8.33 11.15
N LEU A 101 7.78 7.23 11.79
CA LEU A 101 7.76 5.90 11.20
C LEU A 101 6.79 4.99 11.97
N ALA A 102 5.74 4.52 11.30
CA ALA A 102 4.88 3.47 11.82
C ALA A 102 5.59 2.12 11.63
N MET A 103 5.64 1.30 12.67
CA MET A 103 6.33 0.01 12.69
C MET A 103 5.45 -1.06 13.31
N SER A 104 5.43 -2.25 12.75
CA SER A 104 4.81 -3.42 13.39
C SER A 104 5.69 -3.93 14.54
N ASP A 105 7.00 -3.71 14.43
CA ASP A 105 7.98 -4.08 15.43
C ASP A 105 8.90 -2.91 15.80
N PRO A 106 8.57 -2.20 16.88
CA PRO A 106 9.36 -1.04 17.33
C PRO A 106 10.76 -1.40 17.88
N GLN A 107 11.06 -2.69 18.03
CA GLN A 107 12.39 -3.14 18.51
C GLN A 107 13.34 -3.49 17.36
N ASP A 108 12.91 -3.40 16.11
CA ASP A 108 13.75 -3.64 14.94
C ASP A 108 14.72 -2.46 14.70
N ARG A 109 15.92 -2.61 15.30
CA ARG A 109 16.96 -1.58 15.18
C ARG A 109 17.55 -1.47 13.78
N GLU A 110 17.52 -2.58 13.00
CA GLU A 110 18.04 -2.60 11.64
C GLU A 110 17.14 -1.75 10.74
N ALA A 111 15.82 -1.92 10.84
CA ALA A 111 14.84 -1.10 10.16
C ALA A 111 15.04 0.40 10.45
N VAL A 112 15.17 0.76 11.73
CA VAL A 112 15.38 2.16 12.16
C VAL A 112 16.68 2.73 11.58
N GLN A 113 17.78 1.97 11.59
CA GLN A 113 19.07 2.41 11.04
C GLN A 113 19.01 2.60 9.53
N ASP A 114 18.36 1.70 8.80
CA ASP A 114 18.20 1.80 7.35
C ASP A 114 17.35 3.01 6.98
N VAL A 115 16.22 3.23 7.66
CA VAL A 115 15.38 4.41 7.42
C VAL A 115 16.13 5.71 7.74
N ARG A 116 16.89 5.76 8.85
CA ARG A 116 17.73 6.92 9.20
C ARG A 116 18.76 7.20 8.12
N ARG A 117 19.43 6.17 7.60
CA ARG A 117 20.46 6.31 6.56
C ARG A 117 19.87 6.83 5.24
N MET A 118 18.68 6.37 4.86
CA MET A 118 18.03 6.76 3.61
C MET A 118 17.41 8.15 3.68
N SER A 119 16.74 8.46 4.79
CA SER A 119 16.06 9.75 4.95
C SER A 119 17.01 10.88 5.37
N GLY A 120 18.17 10.56 5.95
CA GLY A 120 19.06 11.55 6.57
C GLY A 120 18.45 12.23 7.80
N LYS A 121 17.37 11.69 8.37
CA LYS A 121 16.61 12.26 9.48
C LYS A 121 16.63 11.32 10.69
N ASP A 122 16.40 11.88 11.87
CA ASP A 122 16.14 11.08 13.06
C ASP A 122 14.78 10.39 12.95
N VAL A 123 14.68 9.15 13.46
CA VAL A 123 13.46 8.36 13.38
C VAL A 123 12.68 8.45 14.68
N GLU A 124 11.43 8.86 14.60
CA GLU A 124 10.45 8.79 15.67
C GLU A 124 9.51 7.64 15.41
N ILE A 125 9.43 6.70 16.36
CA ILE A 125 8.75 5.41 16.16
C ILE A 125 7.33 5.48 16.69
N PHE A 126 6.38 4.95 15.90
CA PHE A 126 4.99 4.74 16.27
C PHE A 126 4.64 3.28 16.02
N ILE A 127 3.80 2.69 16.87
CA ILE A 127 3.34 1.31 16.72
C ILE A 127 2.09 1.29 15.84
N SER A 128 2.06 0.41 14.85
CA SER A 128 0.86 0.14 14.06
C SER A 128 0.74 -1.35 13.72
N SER A 129 -0.46 -1.80 13.31
CA SER A 129 -0.64 -3.19 12.93
C SER A 129 0.04 -3.48 11.59
N THR A 130 0.47 -4.73 11.39
CA THR A 130 1.02 -5.22 10.12
C THR A 130 0.03 -4.99 8.97
N GLU A 131 -1.26 -5.18 9.23
CA GLU A 131 -2.31 -5.00 8.23
C GLU A 131 -2.45 -3.54 7.80
N ASP A 132 -2.52 -2.60 8.77
CA ASP A 132 -2.63 -1.16 8.53
C ASP A 132 -1.41 -0.62 7.77
N ILE A 133 -0.21 -1.05 8.16
CA ILE A 133 1.04 -0.70 7.46
C ILE A 133 1.02 -1.21 6.01
N ASN A 134 0.63 -2.47 5.77
CA ASN A 134 0.60 -3.03 4.42
C ASN A 134 -0.44 -2.34 3.53
N LYS A 135 -1.60 -1.99 4.08
CA LYS A 135 -2.60 -1.15 3.39
C LYS A 135 -2.00 0.21 3.01
N ALA A 136 -1.35 0.90 3.96
CA ALA A 136 -0.74 2.20 3.72
C ALA A 136 0.39 2.13 2.66
N ILE A 137 1.24 1.10 2.69
CA ILE A 137 2.26 0.85 1.66
C ILE A 137 1.59 0.69 0.30
N GLY A 138 0.58 -0.19 0.19
CA GLY A 138 -0.16 -0.41 -1.05
C GLY A 138 -0.72 0.89 -1.62
N HIS A 139 -1.33 1.73 -0.78
CA HIS A 139 -1.90 3.02 -1.20
C HIS A 139 -0.83 4.03 -1.63
N ALA A 140 0.20 4.23 -0.81
CA ALA A 140 1.17 5.30 -1.02
C ALA A 140 2.13 5.02 -2.19
N TYR A 141 2.53 3.76 -2.39
CA TYR A 141 3.51 3.41 -3.40
C TYR A 141 2.90 2.90 -4.72
N ALA A 142 1.61 2.52 -4.77
CA ALA A 142 0.92 2.19 -6.02
C ALA A 142 1.10 3.29 -7.09
N HIS A 143 1.08 4.55 -6.68
CA HIS A 143 1.30 5.69 -7.57
C HIS A 143 2.76 5.85 -8.03
N SER A 144 3.73 5.38 -7.24
CA SER A 144 5.16 5.56 -7.57
C SER A 144 5.58 4.75 -8.79
N GLU A 145 5.14 3.49 -8.90
CA GLU A 145 5.43 2.65 -10.07
C GLU A 145 4.72 3.15 -11.32
N ILE A 146 3.47 3.59 -11.17
CA ILE A 146 2.69 4.18 -12.26
C ILE A 146 3.36 5.45 -12.77
N ASN A 147 3.80 6.34 -11.89
CA ASN A 147 4.46 7.57 -12.26
C ASN A 147 5.81 7.32 -12.96
N LYS A 148 6.58 6.30 -12.54
CA LYS A 148 7.80 5.87 -13.25
C LYS A 148 7.48 5.35 -14.65
N ALA A 149 6.52 4.43 -14.77
CA ALA A 149 6.07 3.88 -16.04
C ALA A 149 5.54 4.97 -16.99
N MET A 150 4.81 5.97 -16.46
CA MET A 150 4.31 7.10 -17.23
C MET A 150 5.41 8.08 -17.63
N THR A 151 6.44 8.27 -16.82
CA THR A 151 7.60 9.09 -17.17
C THR A 151 8.36 8.46 -18.33
N GLU A 152 8.51 7.14 -18.32
CA GLU A 152 9.12 6.40 -19.44
C GLU A 152 8.26 6.47 -20.70
N TYR A 153 6.95 6.29 -20.58
CA TYR A 153 6.00 6.42 -21.69
C TYR A 153 6.06 7.82 -22.33
N ASN A 154 6.08 8.87 -21.50
CA ASN A 154 6.15 10.25 -21.98
C ASN A 154 7.54 10.59 -22.61
N LYS A 155 8.65 10.08 -22.06
CA LYS A 155 9.98 10.27 -22.63
C LYS A 155 10.10 9.65 -24.02
N ASN A 156 9.51 8.51 -24.25
CA ASN A 156 9.53 7.83 -25.54
C ASN A 156 8.67 8.54 -26.61
N ARG A 157 7.76 9.45 -26.21
CA ARG A 157 6.90 10.23 -27.12
C ARG A 157 7.39 11.65 -27.42
N THR A 158 8.38 12.19 -26.70
CA THR A 158 8.91 13.56 -26.95
C THR A 158 9.68 13.71 -28.27
N GLY A 159 9.69 12.71 -29.12
CA GLY A 159 10.31 12.72 -30.46
C GLY A 159 9.41 13.13 -31.62
N GLY A 160 8.26 13.76 -31.41
CA GLY A 160 7.45 14.27 -32.53
C GLY A 160 5.98 14.45 -32.20
N VAL A 161 5.51 15.68 -32.32
CA VAL A 161 4.09 16.03 -32.36
C VAL A 161 3.46 15.35 -33.58
N ARG A 162 2.79 14.23 -33.38
CA ARG A 162 1.81 13.69 -34.33
C ARG A 162 0.53 13.38 -33.56
N GLU A 163 -0.42 14.31 -33.68
CA GLU A 163 -1.83 14.06 -33.42
C GLU A 163 -2.30 12.89 -34.28
N THR A 164 -3.16 12.05 -33.71
CA THR A 164 -4.30 11.35 -34.32
C THR A 164 -4.20 9.88 -34.67
N VAL A 165 -3.14 9.14 -34.51
CA VAL A 165 -3.25 7.68 -34.65
C VAL A 165 -2.73 6.99 -33.39
N ILE A 166 -3.64 6.36 -32.65
CA ILE A 166 -3.22 5.42 -31.60
C ILE A 166 -2.74 4.18 -32.35
N LEU A 167 -1.42 3.97 -32.34
CA LEU A 167 -0.85 2.76 -32.90
C LEU A 167 -1.21 1.60 -31.96
N GLU A 168 -1.48 0.42 -32.51
CA GLU A 168 -1.70 -0.82 -31.70
C GLU A 168 -0.53 -1.06 -30.73
N GLU A 169 0.66 -0.61 -31.08
CA GLU A 169 1.85 -0.60 -30.23
C GLU A 169 1.67 0.22 -28.94
N ASP A 170 0.97 1.36 -28.99
CA ASP A 170 0.73 2.22 -27.81
C ASP A 170 -0.20 1.54 -26.79
N VAL A 171 -1.19 0.79 -27.26
CA VAL A 171 -2.20 0.14 -26.43
C VAL A 171 -1.64 -1.08 -25.72
N ASN A 172 -0.69 -1.77 -26.35
CA ASN A 172 0.02 -2.93 -25.80
C ASN A 172 1.36 -2.55 -25.15
N ALA A 173 1.70 -1.27 -25.12
CA ALA A 173 2.91 -0.81 -24.44
C ALA A 173 2.87 -1.23 -22.96
N ALA A 174 3.96 -1.82 -22.49
CA ALA A 174 4.05 -2.33 -21.13
C ALA A 174 3.61 -1.34 -20.04
N PRO A 175 3.88 -0.02 -20.13
CA PRO A 175 3.40 0.96 -19.18
C PRO A 175 1.87 1.09 -19.12
N ILE A 176 1.19 1.05 -20.27
CA ILE A 176 -0.28 1.16 -20.33
C ILE A 176 -0.95 -0.09 -19.77
N VAL A 177 -0.42 -1.27 -20.12
CA VAL A 177 -0.92 -2.56 -19.60
C VAL A 177 -0.79 -2.59 -18.08
N ARG A 178 0.38 -2.19 -17.53
CA ARG A 178 0.60 -2.11 -16.08
C ARG A 178 -0.33 -1.11 -15.41
N LEU A 179 -0.54 0.06 -16.02
CA LEU A 179 -1.44 1.09 -15.47
C LEU A 179 -2.87 0.56 -15.36
N VAL A 180 -3.41 -0.04 -16.42
CA VAL A 180 -4.79 -0.57 -16.43
C VAL A 180 -4.92 -1.70 -15.41
N ASN A 181 -4.00 -2.66 -15.40
CA ASN A 181 -4.02 -3.76 -14.42
C ASN A 181 -3.98 -3.22 -12.99
N ASN A 182 -3.10 -2.26 -12.70
CA ASN A 182 -2.99 -1.64 -11.38
C ASN A 182 -4.29 -0.95 -10.95
N ILE A 183 -4.94 -0.20 -11.85
CA ILE A 183 -6.24 0.43 -11.56
C ILE A 183 -7.27 -0.63 -11.18
N LEU A 184 -7.39 -1.70 -11.98
CA LEU A 184 -8.37 -2.76 -11.76
C LEU A 184 -8.08 -3.57 -10.48
N GLU A 185 -6.84 -4.00 -10.28
CA GLU A 185 -6.42 -4.76 -9.08
C GLU A 185 -6.62 -3.97 -7.79
N ASN A 186 -6.25 -2.69 -7.79
CA ASN A 186 -6.45 -1.86 -6.60
C ASN A 186 -7.92 -1.56 -6.33
N ALA A 187 -8.75 -1.40 -7.37
CA ALA A 187 -10.19 -1.26 -7.19
C ALA A 187 -10.79 -2.50 -6.50
N VAL A 188 -10.38 -3.71 -6.91
CA VAL A 188 -10.81 -4.96 -6.26
C VAL A 188 -10.32 -5.02 -4.81
N ARG A 189 -9.02 -4.72 -4.54
CA ARG A 189 -8.47 -4.74 -3.18
C ARG A 189 -9.11 -3.71 -2.25
N MET A 190 -9.58 -2.60 -2.81
CA MET A 190 -10.27 -1.54 -2.06
C MET A 190 -11.79 -1.75 -2.01
N GLU A 191 -12.29 -2.90 -2.50
CA GLU A 191 -13.71 -3.24 -2.53
C GLU A 191 -14.57 -2.16 -3.22
N ALA A 192 -14.03 -1.54 -4.26
CA ALA A 192 -14.73 -0.51 -5.01
C ALA A 192 -15.88 -1.10 -5.83
N SER A 193 -17.06 -0.49 -5.73
CA SER A 193 -18.23 -0.86 -6.55
C SER A 193 -18.15 -0.35 -7.98
N ASP A 194 -17.46 0.79 -8.20
CA ASP A 194 -17.33 1.45 -9.49
C ASP A 194 -15.95 2.06 -9.69
N ILE A 195 -15.47 2.08 -10.92
CA ILE A 195 -14.27 2.77 -11.37
C ILE A 195 -14.67 3.83 -12.40
N HIS A 196 -14.37 5.09 -12.14
CA HIS A 196 -14.59 6.20 -13.06
C HIS A 196 -13.27 6.66 -13.63
N ILE A 197 -13.10 6.59 -14.95
CA ILE A 197 -11.91 7.09 -15.66
C ILE A 197 -12.36 8.25 -16.55
N GLU A 198 -11.94 9.45 -16.19
CA GLU A 198 -12.42 10.69 -16.80
C GLU A 198 -11.26 11.48 -17.40
N GLN A 199 -11.51 12.11 -18.54
CA GLN A 199 -10.58 13.04 -19.15
C GLN A 199 -11.07 14.48 -18.95
N SER A 200 -10.13 15.34 -18.51
CA SER A 200 -10.23 16.79 -18.61
C SER A 200 -9.22 17.31 -19.63
N GLU A 201 -9.21 18.61 -19.90
CA GLU A 201 -8.29 19.22 -20.89
C GLU A 201 -6.82 18.84 -20.62
N ASN A 202 -6.38 18.93 -19.37
CA ASN A 202 -4.97 18.79 -19.01
C ASN A 202 -4.65 17.52 -18.21
N TYR A 203 -5.66 16.78 -17.76
CA TYR A 203 -5.43 15.62 -16.89
C TYR A 203 -6.44 14.50 -17.14
N MET A 204 -6.04 13.29 -16.83
CA MET A 204 -6.87 12.12 -16.62
C MET A 204 -7.05 11.91 -15.13
N ARG A 205 -8.28 11.62 -14.69
CA ARG A 205 -8.63 11.35 -13.30
C ARG A 205 -9.28 9.98 -13.20
N VAL A 206 -8.83 9.19 -12.23
CA VAL A 206 -9.45 7.92 -11.84
C VAL A 206 -10.06 8.07 -10.46
N ARG A 207 -11.32 7.70 -10.31
CA ARG A 207 -12.05 7.71 -9.04
C ARG A 207 -12.65 6.34 -8.79
N PHE A 208 -12.62 5.91 -7.54
CA PHE A 208 -13.28 4.70 -7.06
C PHE A 208 -14.49 5.06 -6.21
N ARG A 209 -15.57 4.30 -6.34
CA ARG A 209 -16.67 4.36 -5.40
C ARG A 209 -16.46 3.29 -4.33
N ILE A 210 -16.21 3.73 -3.11
CA ILE A 210 -15.98 2.89 -1.93
C ILE A 210 -17.01 3.30 -0.88
N ASP A 211 -17.78 2.36 -0.34
CA ASP A 211 -18.86 2.63 0.62
C ASP A 211 -19.84 3.72 0.16
N GLY A 212 -20.19 3.70 -1.13
CA GLY A 212 -21.08 4.66 -1.77
C GLY A 212 -20.45 6.02 -2.09
N MET A 213 -19.24 6.32 -1.61
CA MET A 213 -18.58 7.60 -1.83
C MET A 213 -17.54 7.52 -2.95
N LEU A 214 -17.58 8.50 -3.87
CA LEU A 214 -16.56 8.66 -4.90
C LEU A 214 -15.31 9.34 -4.32
N ARG A 215 -14.18 8.60 -4.30
CA ARG A 215 -12.88 9.10 -3.86
C ARG A 215 -11.92 9.15 -5.04
N GLU A 216 -11.11 10.22 -5.12
CA GLU A 216 -10.06 10.31 -6.13
C GLU A 216 -8.96 9.30 -5.79
N TYR A 217 -8.74 8.32 -6.70
CA TYR A 217 -7.67 7.35 -6.57
C TYR A 217 -6.38 7.87 -7.19
N MET A 218 -6.48 8.52 -8.37
CA MET A 218 -5.31 8.92 -9.13
C MET A 218 -5.64 10.12 -10.04
N ARG A 219 -4.64 11.00 -10.21
CA ARG A 219 -4.64 12.06 -11.21
C ARG A 219 -3.30 12.13 -11.92
N MET A 220 -3.30 12.20 -13.24
CA MET A 220 -2.10 12.33 -14.07
C MET A 220 -2.39 13.18 -15.31
N ASN A 221 -1.35 13.50 -16.11
CA ASN A 221 -1.56 14.21 -17.37
C ASN A 221 -2.48 13.39 -18.31
N SER A 222 -3.10 14.08 -19.27
CA SER A 222 -4.11 13.47 -20.16
C SER A 222 -3.52 12.56 -21.25
N ALA A 223 -2.20 12.55 -21.45
CA ALA A 223 -1.53 11.84 -22.56
C ALA A 223 -1.88 10.34 -22.66
N PRO A 224 -1.93 9.55 -21.57
CA PRO A 224 -2.24 8.13 -21.66
C PRO A 224 -3.73 7.80 -21.80
N TYR A 225 -4.64 8.77 -21.62
CA TYR A 225 -6.08 8.50 -21.56
C TYR A 225 -6.61 7.65 -22.72
N LYS A 226 -6.29 8.06 -23.95
CA LYS A 226 -6.78 7.34 -25.15
C LYS A 226 -6.28 5.89 -25.19
N ALA A 227 -5.00 5.66 -24.85
CA ALA A 227 -4.43 4.32 -24.80
C ALA A 227 -5.02 3.47 -23.67
N VAL A 228 -5.26 4.05 -22.49
CA VAL A 228 -5.94 3.40 -21.37
C VAL A 228 -7.35 2.96 -21.77
N ILE A 229 -8.15 3.85 -22.36
CA ILE A 229 -9.51 3.52 -22.80
C ILE A 229 -9.50 2.45 -23.90
N SER A 230 -8.58 2.54 -24.86
CA SER A 230 -8.45 1.52 -25.91
C SER A 230 -8.05 0.16 -25.31
N ARG A 231 -7.17 0.12 -24.32
CA ARG A 231 -6.81 -1.12 -23.62
C ARG A 231 -7.98 -1.74 -22.87
N ILE A 232 -8.77 -0.92 -22.16
CA ILE A 232 -9.99 -1.38 -21.48
C ILE A 232 -11.00 -1.96 -22.51
N LYS A 233 -11.18 -1.30 -23.64
CA LYS A 233 -12.05 -1.79 -24.71
C LYS A 233 -11.60 -3.15 -25.25
N ILE A 234 -10.30 -3.36 -25.45
CA ILE A 234 -9.73 -4.66 -25.84
C ILE A 234 -10.04 -5.72 -24.78
N MET A 235 -9.79 -5.40 -23.51
CA MET A 235 -10.03 -6.34 -22.40
C MET A 235 -11.51 -6.70 -22.23
N SER A 236 -12.41 -5.82 -22.66
CA SER A 236 -13.87 -6.01 -22.59
C SER A 236 -14.47 -6.61 -23.88
N ASP A 237 -13.64 -6.89 -24.90
CA ASP A 237 -14.06 -7.38 -26.21
C ASP A 237 -15.10 -6.47 -26.90
N ILE A 238 -14.90 -5.15 -26.82
CA ILE A 238 -15.77 -4.13 -27.43
C ILE A 238 -15.04 -3.33 -28.50
N ASN A 239 -15.78 -2.66 -29.39
CA ASN A 239 -15.25 -2.00 -30.57
C ASN A 239 -14.38 -0.78 -30.21
N ILE A 240 -13.08 -0.86 -30.53
CA ILE A 240 -12.08 0.19 -30.26
C ILE A 240 -12.33 1.43 -31.12
N SER A 241 -12.79 1.24 -32.36
CA SER A 241 -12.97 2.32 -33.34
C SER A 241 -14.19 3.19 -33.05
N GLU A 242 -15.18 2.65 -32.35
CA GLU A 242 -16.38 3.40 -31.98
C GLU A 242 -16.09 4.32 -30.78
N LYS A 243 -16.35 5.63 -30.95
CA LYS A 243 -16.05 6.67 -29.94
C LYS A 243 -17.27 7.50 -29.55
N ARG A 244 -18.39 7.33 -30.24
CA ARG A 244 -19.57 8.20 -30.11
C ARG A 244 -20.73 7.53 -29.39
N ILE A 245 -20.85 6.23 -29.51
CA ILE A 245 -21.97 5.45 -28.99
C ILE A 245 -21.51 4.73 -27.70
N PRO A 246 -22.30 4.74 -26.62
CA PRO A 246 -22.06 3.93 -25.45
C PRO A 246 -21.93 2.45 -25.81
N GLN A 247 -21.00 1.77 -25.16
CA GLN A 247 -20.76 0.34 -25.33
C GLN A 247 -20.66 -0.29 -23.94
N ASP A 248 -21.02 -1.56 -23.84
CA ASP A 248 -20.86 -2.38 -22.67
C ASP A 248 -20.09 -3.67 -23.01
N GLY A 249 -19.42 -4.24 -22.03
CA GLY A 249 -18.64 -5.46 -22.16
C GLY A 249 -18.23 -5.99 -20.80
N ARG A 250 -17.51 -7.11 -20.78
CA ARG A 250 -17.09 -7.77 -19.55
C ARG A 250 -15.58 -7.95 -19.52
N ILE A 251 -14.98 -7.71 -18.35
CA ILE A 251 -13.56 -7.97 -18.11
C ILE A 251 -13.46 -9.10 -17.09
N TYR A 252 -12.62 -10.08 -17.39
CA TYR A 252 -12.26 -11.14 -16.46
C TYR A 252 -10.85 -10.89 -15.93
N LEU A 253 -10.71 -10.76 -14.62
CA LEU A 253 -9.44 -10.48 -13.96
C LEU A 253 -9.25 -11.44 -12.78
N LYS A 254 -8.04 -11.97 -12.61
CA LYS A 254 -7.67 -12.71 -11.41
C LYS A 254 -6.87 -11.80 -10.50
N VAL A 255 -7.34 -11.59 -9.28
CA VAL A 255 -6.65 -10.80 -8.25
C VAL A 255 -6.39 -11.70 -7.05
N ASP A 256 -5.13 -11.78 -6.61
CA ASP A 256 -4.70 -12.52 -5.42
C ASP A 256 -5.25 -13.96 -5.34
N ASN A 257 -5.25 -14.71 -6.48
CA ASN A 257 -5.81 -16.05 -6.65
C ASN A 257 -7.34 -16.17 -6.51
N ASN A 258 -8.08 -15.09 -6.38
CA ASN A 258 -9.53 -15.06 -6.50
C ASN A 258 -9.93 -14.75 -7.96
N PRO A 259 -10.89 -15.52 -8.53
CA PRO A 259 -11.40 -15.28 -9.89
C PRO A 259 -12.25 -14.00 -9.96
#